data_3bd0dfb0d6b9edad7f9aac0740ec481e
#
_entry.id   3bd0dfb0d6b9edad7f9aac0740ec481e
#
_cell.length_a   1.000
_cell.length_b   1.000
_cell.length_c   1.000
_cell.angle_alpha   90.00
_cell.angle_beta   90.00
_cell.angle_gamma   90.00
#
_symmetry.space_group_name_H-M   'P 1'
#
loop_
_entity.id
_entity.type
_entity.pdbx_description
1 polymer ?
#
loop_
_entity_poly.entity_id
_entity_poly.type
_entity_poly.pdbx_seq_one_letter_code
_entity_poly.pdbx_strand_id
1 'polypeptide(L)'
;MYALPVCCHIPIAARDEAAIDKYIGRIARVLTPASPNKALLVHPYDAPPLNRRFPIWAIKESAILHHPQQVWVHVDYKGYRAAYAKAFPGESLKNVVLDHILNRNMARAMRFDYLRIVPISREANSSSGGLPEKWGIAYQTSAEMLQINARRKSFIKYADLGDIVKMLNLKTGGALQDAVNEAQSLVRDNSTVKAIEL
;
A
#
# COMPACT_ATOMS: atom_id res chain seq x y z
N MET A 1 22.54 -11.26 -4.51
CA MET A 1 21.40 -10.38 -4.18
C MET A 1 20.22 -10.90 -4.96
N TYR A 2 19.26 -11.51 -4.32
CA TYR A 2 18.06 -12.03 -4.98
C TYR A 2 17.14 -10.85 -5.28
N ALA A 3 16.86 -10.59 -6.55
CA ALA A 3 15.85 -9.62 -6.93
C ALA A 3 14.47 -10.23 -6.58
N LEU A 4 13.75 -9.60 -5.66
CA LEU A 4 12.35 -9.95 -5.45
C LEU A 4 11.58 -9.72 -6.77
N PRO A 5 10.64 -10.60 -7.12
CA PRO A 5 9.79 -10.39 -8.28
C PRO A 5 9.13 -9.01 -8.22
N VAL A 6 8.94 -8.37 -9.36
CA VAL A 6 8.31 -7.02 -9.45
C VAL A 6 6.96 -6.97 -8.73
N CYS A 7 6.21 -8.08 -8.71
CA CYS A 7 4.95 -8.20 -7.98
C CYS A 7 5.08 -8.01 -6.45
N CYS A 8 6.28 -8.19 -5.89
CA CYS A 8 6.54 -7.97 -4.46
C CYS A 8 7.03 -6.54 -4.14
N HIS A 9 7.30 -5.73 -5.15
CA HIS A 9 7.69 -4.34 -4.98
C HIS A 9 6.49 -3.39 -5.02
N ILE A 10 5.57 -3.57 -4.08
CA ILE A 10 4.35 -2.77 -3.99
C ILE A 10 4.61 -1.58 -3.08
N PRO A 11 4.71 -0.35 -3.61
CA PRO A 11 4.96 0.81 -2.79
C PRO A 11 3.70 1.19 -1.99
N ILE A 12 3.88 1.47 -0.69
CA ILE A 12 2.80 1.83 0.24
C ILE A 12 3.03 3.18 0.92
N ALA A 13 4.27 3.65 0.99
CA ALA A 13 4.58 4.99 1.50
C ALA A 13 5.76 5.61 0.74
N ALA A 14 5.76 6.93 0.64
CA ALA A 14 6.82 7.71 0.03
C ALA A 14 7.20 8.89 0.91
N ARG A 15 8.49 9.29 0.88
CA ARG A 15 9.01 10.40 1.67
C ARG A 15 8.35 11.72 1.30
N ASP A 16 8.21 11.98 0.00
CA ASP A 16 7.70 13.23 -0.55
C ASP A 16 7.15 13.03 -1.97
N GLU A 17 6.62 14.09 -2.57
CA GLU A 17 6.12 14.07 -3.94
C GLU A 17 7.20 13.74 -4.96
N ALA A 18 8.43 14.22 -4.75
CA ALA A 18 9.54 13.94 -5.65
C ALA A 18 9.93 12.46 -5.65
N ALA A 19 9.82 11.80 -4.50
CA ALA A 19 10.03 10.35 -4.40
C ALA A 19 8.92 9.57 -5.13
N ILE A 20 7.66 10.03 -5.07
CA ILE A 20 6.57 9.44 -5.85
C ILE A 20 6.89 9.55 -7.34
N ASP A 21 7.15 10.77 -7.81
CA ASP A 21 7.38 11.02 -9.24
C ASP A 21 8.63 10.31 -9.77
N LYS A 22 9.66 10.17 -8.95
CA LYS A 22 10.92 9.52 -9.38
C LYS A 22 10.85 7.98 -9.36
N TYR A 23 10.18 7.38 -8.36
CA TYR A 23 10.34 5.95 -8.08
C TYR A 23 9.05 5.13 -8.21
N ILE A 24 7.89 5.78 -8.21
CA ILE A 24 6.60 5.09 -8.21
C ILE A 24 5.86 5.30 -9.51
N GLY A 25 5.61 6.54 -9.88
CA GLY A 25 4.81 6.85 -11.05
C GLY A 25 4.57 8.34 -11.22
N ARG A 26 4.12 8.71 -12.41
CA ARG A 26 3.81 10.10 -12.75
C ARG A 26 2.63 10.61 -11.93
N ILE A 27 2.78 11.77 -11.30
CA ILE A 27 1.68 12.49 -10.67
C ILE A 27 0.78 13.05 -11.78
N ALA A 28 -0.35 12.37 -12.02
CA ALA A 28 -1.27 12.73 -13.09
C ALA A 28 -2.18 13.91 -12.73
N ARG A 29 -2.55 14.02 -11.44
CA ARG A 29 -3.42 15.09 -10.95
C ARG A 29 -3.28 15.32 -9.46
N VAL A 30 -3.27 16.58 -9.05
CA VAL A 30 -3.47 16.96 -7.64
C VAL A 30 -4.97 17.04 -7.39
N LEU A 31 -5.46 16.17 -6.51
CA LEU A 31 -6.90 16.05 -6.21
C LEU A 31 -7.39 17.19 -5.29
N THR A 32 -6.47 17.79 -4.53
CA THR A 32 -6.76 18.82 -3.50
C THR A 32 -5.80 20.00 -3.60
N PRO A 33 -5.84 20.80 -4.69
CA PRO A 33 -4.86 21.84 -4.95
C PRO A 33 -4.83 22.96 -3.89
N ALA A 34 -5.96 23.21 -3.23
CA ALA A 34 -6.07 24.25 -2.21
C ALA A 34 -5.56 23.83 -0.80
N SER A 35 -5.20 22.55 -0.64
CA SER A 35 -4.69 22.05 0.64
C SER A 35 -3.16 22.01 0.64
N PRO A 36 -2.49 22.47 1.72
CA PRO A 36 -1.05 22.23 1.88
C PRO A 36 -0.72 20.74 1.97
N ASN A 37 -1.63 19.96 2.58
CA ASN A 37 -1.55 18.50 2.66
C ASN A 37 -2.31 17.91 1.48
N LYS A 38 -1.61 17.51 0.44
CA LYS A 38 -2.20 17.13 -0.84
C LYS A 38 -2.70 15.69 -0.87
N ALA A 39 -3.66 15.47 -1.76
CA ALA A 39 -4.00 14.14 -2.27
C ALA A 39 -3.69 14.12 -3.77
N LEU A 40 -3.06 13.04 -4.22
CA LEU A 40 -2.50 12.89 -5.55
C LEU A 40 -3.11 11.67 -6.25
N LEU A 41 -3.39 11.81 -7.55
CA LEU A 41 -3.63 10.69 -8.44
C LEU A 41 -2.32 10.37 -9.16
N VAL A 42 -1.83 9.15 -9.00
CA VAL A 42 -0.56 8.68 -9.53
C VAL A 42 -0.80 7.56 -10.53
N HIS A 43 -0.12 7.61 -11.66
CA HIS A 43 -0.05 6.53 -12.63
C HIS A 43 1.29 5.83 -12.47
N PRO A 44 1.35 4.63 -11.84
CA PRO A 44 2.58 3.90 -11.62
C PRO A 44 3.29 3.57 -12.92
N TYR A 45 4.62 3.62 -12.92
CA TYR A 45 5.43 3.29 -14.10
C TYR A 45 5.34 1.81 -14.47
N ASP A 46 5.24 0.94 -13.44
CA ASP A 46 5.20 -0.51 -13.61
C ASP A 46 3.77 -1.05 -13.83
N ALA A 47 2.77 -0.15 -13.80
CA ALA A 47 1.40 -0.59 -13.99
C ALA A 47 1.18 -1.06 -15.44
N PRO A 48 0.54 -2.22 -15.63
CA PRO A 48 0.16 -2.64 -16.97
C PRO A 48 -0.79 -1.59 -17.58
N PRO A 49 -0.72 -1.36 -18.89
CA PRO A 49 -1.65 -0.48 -19.57
C PRO A 49 -3.09 -0.89 -19.27
N LEU A 50 -3.98 0.08 -19.11
CA LEU A 50 -5.41 -0.13 -18.81
C LEU A 50 -6.13 -1.12 -19.75
N ASN A 51 -5.65 -1.25 -20.99
CA ASN A 51 -6.19 -2.15 -22.01
C ASN A 51 -5.57 -3.55 -22.02
N ARG A 52 -4.53 -3.81 -21.23
CA ARG A 52 -3.99 -5.16 -21.08
C ARG A 52 -4.92 -5.98 -20.18
N ARG A 53 -5.32 -7.15 -20.64
CA ARG A 53 -5.87 -8.16 -19.76
C ARG A 53 -4.80 -8.47 -18.72
N PHE A 54 -5.15 -8.27 -17.46
CA PHE A 54 -4.32 -8.73 -16.36
C PHE A 54 -4.08 -10.24 -16.55
N PRO A 55 -2.90 -10.74 -16.22
CA PRO A 55 -2.67 -12.18 -16.16
C PRO A 55 -3.75 -12.86 -15.32
N ILE A 56 -4.02 -14.13 -15.57
CA ILE A 56 -5.09 -14.93 -14.92
C ILE A 56 -5.06 -14.86 -13.38
N TRP A 57 -3.91 -14.57 -12.80
CA TRP A 57 -3.72 -14.35 -11.39
C TRP A 57 -4.23 -12.99 -10.86
N ALA A 58 -4.50 -12.05 -11.72
CA ALA A 58 -5.13 -10.81 -11.31
C ALA A 58 -6.60 -11.08 -11.03
N ILE A 59 -6.86 -11.83 -9.96
CA ILE A 59 -8.15 -11.84 -9.32
C ILE A 59 -8.55 -10.38 -9.11
N LYS A 60 -9.83 -10.08 -9.17
CA LYS A 60 -10.35 -8.71 -9.05
C LYS A 60 -9.76 -7.96 -7.85
N GLU A 61 -9.51 -8.66 -6.76
CA GLU A 61 -8.90 -8.18 -5.53
C GLU A 61 -7.41 -7.88 -5.69
N SER A 62 -6.67 -8.70 -6.40
CA SER A 62 -5.23 -8.50 -6.60
C SER A 62 -4.92 -7.37 -7.60
N ALA A 63 -5.89 -6.95 -8.41
CA ALA A 63 -5.75 -5.77 -9.26
C ALA A 63 -5.47 -4.49 -8.45
N ILE A 64 -5.87 -4.48 -7.18
CA ILE A 64 -5.56 -3.39 -6.25
C ILE A 64 -4.04 -3.20 -6.05
N LEU A 65 -3.27 -4.27 -6.04
CA LEU A 65 -1.82 -4.23 -5.81
C LEU A 65 -1.13 -3.40 -6.90
N HIS A 66 -1.51 -3.62 -8.15
CA HIS A 66 -0.92 -3.03 -9.34
C HIS A 66 -1.91 -2.17 -10.13
N HIS A 67 -2.88 -1.56 -9.45
CA HIS A 67 -3.86 -0.72 -10.13
C HIS A 67 -3.16 0.41 -10.91
N PRO A 68 -3.52 0.63 -12.19
CA PRO A 68 -2.88 1.62 -13.05
C PRO A 68 -3.11 3.07 -12.61
N GLN A 69 -4.01 3.26 -11.66
CA GLN A 69 -4.26 4.53 -10.99
C GLN A 69 -4.26 4.32 -9.48
N GLN A 70 -3.48 5.12 -8.77
CA GLN A 70 -3.35 5.02 -7.32
C GLN A 70 -3.59 6.38 -6.67
N VAL A 71 -4.29 6.36 -5.54
CA VAL A 71 -4.45 7.58 -4.72
C VAL A 71 -3.40 7.57 -3.62
N TRP A 72 -2.65 8.66 -3.56
CA TRP A 72 -1.64 8.91 -2.55
C TRP A 72 -2.02 10.16 -1.78
N VAL A 73 -1.95 10.12 -0.46
CA VAL A 73 -2.34 11.23 0.39
C VAL A 73 -1.25 11.59 1.38
N HIS A 74 -1.11 12.89 1.63
CA HIS A 74 -0.22 13.35 2.69
C HIS A 74 -0.68 12.78 4.05
N VAL A 75 0.26 12.41 4.90
CA VAL A 75 0.01 11.76 6.19
C VAL A 75 -0.94 12.55 7.11
N ASP A 76 -0.98 13.87 6.96
CA ASP A 76 -1.87 14.76 7.73
C ASP A 76 -3.18 15.12 7.01
N TYR A 77 -3.37 14.61 5.77
CA TYR A 77 -4.59 14.89 5.03
C TYR A 77 -5.76 14.03 5.55
N LYS A 78 -6.84 14.69 5.98
CA LYS A 78 -8.01 14.03 6.58
C LYS A 78 -9.11 13.69 5.56
N GLY A 79 -9.15 14.41 4.43
CA GLY A 79 -10.22 14.30 3.42
C GLY A 79 -10.04 13.17 2.39
N TYR A 80 -9.27 12.12 2.70
CA TYR A 80 -8.88 11.08 1.76
C TYR A 80 -10.06 10.34 1.12
N ARG A 81 -11.19 10.19 1.81
CA ARG A 81 -12.40 9.57 1.25
C ARG A 81 -12.99 10.39 0.10
N ALA A 82 -13.09 11.69 0.26
CA ALA A 82 -13.55 12.58 -0.80
C ALA A 82 -12.56 12.65 -1.97
N ALA A 83 -11.26 12.65 -1.67
CA ALA A 83 -10.21 12.60 -2.70
C ALA A 83 -10.28 11.30 -3.51
N TYR A 84 -10.48 10.16 -2.86
CA TYR A 84 -10.63 8.86 -3.53
C TYR A 84 -11.87 8.85 -4.44
N ALA A 85 -13.02 9.29 -3.93
CA ALA A 85 -14.24 9.40 -4.74
C ALA A 85 -14.07 10.33 -5.96
N LYS A 86 -13.28 11.40 -5.81
CA LYS A 86 -12.93 12.30 -6.92
C LYS A 86 -11.98 11.66 -7.94
N ALA A 87 -11.13 10.75 -7.50
CA ALA A 87 -10.24 9.99 -8.39
C ALA A 87 -11.02 8.93 -9.17
N PHE A 88 -11.98 8.28 -8.53
CA PHE A 88 -12.75 7.15 -9.06
C PHE A 88 -14.26 7.42 -8.95
N PRO A 89 -14.83 8.31 -9.78
CA PRO A 89 -16.21 8.77 -9.63
C PRO A 89 -17.27 7.69 -9.89
N GLY A 90 -16.88 6.55 -10.46
CA GLY A 90 -17.81 5.42 -10.72
C GLY A 90 -17.75 4.32 -9.65
N GLU A 91 -16.84 4.42 -8.68
CA GLU A 91 -16.66 3.36 -7.68
C GLU A 91 -17.60 3.55 -6.49
N SER A 92 -18.30 2.47 -6.11
CA SER A 92 -19.10 2.45 -4.89
C SER A 92 -18.20 2.22 -3.68
N LEU A 93 -18.16 3.20 -2.78
CA LEU A 93 -17.47 3.08 -1.49
C LEU A 93 -18.38 2.53 -0.37
N LYS A 94 -19.54 1.95 -0.75
CA LYS A 94 -20.42 1.25 0.17
C LYS A 94 -19.76 -0.07 0.57
N ASN A 95 -19.73 -0.38 1.85
CA ASN A 95 -19.15 -1.62 2.41
C ASN A 95 -17.60 -1.75 2.34
N VAL A 96 -16.89 -0.72 1.93
CA VAL A 96 -15.43 -0.71 1.97
C VAL A 96 -14.90 0.34 2.95
N VAL A 97 -13.75 0.07 3.50
CA VAL A 97 -12.93 1.02 4.26
C VAL A 97 -11.81 1.49 3.36
N LEU A 98 -11.61 2.80 3.28
CA LEU A 98 -10.41 3.33 2.66
C LEU A 98 -9.32 3.40 3.71
N ASP A 99 -8.28 2.63 3.49
CA ASP A 99 -7.22 2.45 4.47
C ASP A 99 -5.88 3.01 4.00
N HIS A 100 -5.13 3.55 4.98
CA HIS A 100 -3.72 3.86 4.83
C HIS A 100 -2.94 2.58 5.14
N ILE A 101 -2.43 1.90 4.14
CA ILE A 101 -1.78 0.59 4.34
C ILE A 101 -0.71 0.67 5.41
N LEU A 102 0.13 1.70 5.39
CA LEU A 102 1.00 2.01 6.52
C LEU A 102 0.26 2.94 7.50
N ASN A 103 0.24 2.58 8.78
CA ASN A 103 -0.32 3.44 9.81
C ASN A 103 0.35 4.83 9.82
N ARG A 104 -0.46 5.89 9.95
CA ARG A 104 0.02 7.29 9.90
C ARG A 104 1.06 7.63 10.96
N ASN A 105 0.93 7.10 12.17
CA ASN A 105 1.89 7.35 13.23
C ASN A 105 3.24 6.67 12.93
N MET A 106 3.19 5.45 12.40
CA MET A 106 4.40 4.77 11.91
C MET A 106 5.04 5.54 10.76
N ALA A 107 4.24 6.00 9.81
CA ALA A 107 4.73 6.77 8.67
C ALA A 107 5.48 8.04 9.12
N ARG A 108 4.88 8.82 10.05
CA ARG A 108 5.55 10.00 10.62
C ARG A 108 6.86 9.63 11.32
N ALA A 109 6.86 8.60 12.16
CA ALA A 109 8.07 8.12 12.84
C ALA A 109 9.16 7.70 11.85
N MET A 110 8.76 7.14 10.71
CA MET A 110 9.66 6.70 9.64
C MET A 110 9.96 7.79 8.61
N ARG A 111 9.39 9.01 8.76
CA ARG A 111 9.58 10.17 7.89
C ARG A 111 9.07 9.95 6.46
N PHE A 112 7.89 9.35 6.34
CA PHE A 112 7.14 9.27 5.10
C PHE A 112 5.95 10.24 5.16
N ASP A 113 5.88 11.13 4.19
CA ASP A 113 4.83 12.16 4.12
C ASP A 113 3.62 11.70 3.30
N TYR A 114 3.80 10.76 2.39
CA TYR A 114 2.74 10.25 1.52
C TYR A 114 2.47 8.78 1.74
N LEU A 115 1.18 8.44 1.79
CA LEU A 115 0.66 7.10 2.00
C LEU A 115 -0.29 6.70 0.89
N ARG A 116 -0.16 5.47 0.41
CA ARG A 116 -1.11 4.89 -0.53
C ARG A 116 -2.42 4.57 0.18
N ILE A 117 -3.54 4.95 -0.45
CA ILE A 117 -4.89 4.63 -0.01
C ILE A 117 -5.44 3.51 -0.87
N VAL A 118 -6.00 2.49 -0.22
CA VAL A 118 -6.67 1.38 -0.90
C VAL A 118 -8.03 1.10 -0.28
N PRO A 119 -9.02 0.66 -1.09
CA PRO A 119 -10.28 0.14 -0.59
C PRO A 119 -10.07 -1.30 -0.10
N ILE A 120 -10.40 -1.56 1.15
CA ILE A 120 -10.35 -2.89 1.75
C ILE A 120 -11.66 -3.24 2.41
N SER A 121 -11.93 -4.52 2.64
CA SER A 121 -13.11 -4.95 3.39
C SER A 121 -13.02 -4.54 4.85
N ARG A 122 -14.15 -4.45 5.53
CA ARG A 122 -14.18 -4.17 6.98
C ARG A 122 -13.53 -5.28 7.78
N GLU A 123 -13.71 -6.52 7.33
CA GLU A 123 -13.12 -7.71 7.93
C GLU A 123 -11.60 -7.69 7.86
N ALA A 124 -11.03 -7.41 6.68
CA ALA A 124 -9.58 -7.30 6.51
C ALA A 124 -9.01 -6.15 7.35
N ASN A 125 -9.71 -5.02 7.42
CA ASN A 125 -9.27 -3.90 8.24
C ASN A 125 -9.30 -4.23 9.74
N SER A 126 -10.33 -4.92 10.21
CA SER A 126 -10.48 -5.28 11.63
C SER A 126 -9.46 -6.33 12.06
N SER A 127 -9.17 -7.30 11.20
CA SER A 127 -8.24 -8.38 11.51
C SER A 127 -6.78 -7.94 11.57
N SER A 128 -6.42 -6.87 10.84
CA SER A 128 -5.05 -6.34 10.79
C SER A 128 -4.76 -5.26 11.84
N GLY A 129 -5.78 -4.66 12.46
CA GLY A 129 -5.65 -3.55 13.43
C GLY A 129 -5.43 -3.97 14.88
N GLY A 130 -4.95 -5.20 15.14
CA GLY A 130 -4.82 -5.75 16.47
C GLY A 130 -3.52 -5.38 17.21
N LEU A 131 -3.16 -6.23 18.19
CA LEU A 131 -1.93 -6.10 18.97
C LEU A 131 -0.66 -5.86 18.15
N PRO A 132 -0.43 -6.54 17.00
CA PRO A 132 0.78 -6.34 16.20
C PRO A 132 0.97 -4.89 15.72
N GLU A 133 -0.11 -4.21 15.33
CA GLU A 133 -0.02 -2.81 14.89
C GLU A 133 0.38 -1.88 16.05
N LYS A 134 -0.20 -2.08 17.25
CA LYS A 134 0.15 -1.30 18.44
C LYS A 134 1.60 -1.48 18.83
N TRP A 135 2.10 -2.71 18.79
CA TRP A 135 3.50 -3.01 19.06
C TRP A 135 4.42 -2.39 18.01
N GLY A 136 4.05 -2.49 16.73
CA GLY A 136 4.79 -1.86 15.64
C GLY A 136 4.88 -0.35 15.80
N ILE A 137 3.78 0.31 16.17
CA ILE A 137 3.76 1.75 16.46
C ILE A 137 4.68 2.07 17.63
N ALA A 138 4.55 1.39 18.76
CA ALA A 138 5.37 1.61 19.95
C ALA A 138 6.86 1.44 19.64
N TYR A 139 7.22 0.41 18.87
CA TYR A 139 8.60 0.17 18.44
C TYR A 139 9.12 1.31 17.55
N GLN A 140 8.38 1.68 16.50
CA GLN A 140 8.82 2.72 15.56
C GLN A 140 8.86 4.12 16.19
N THR A 141 8.09 4.36 17.24
CA THR A 141 8.08 5.64 17.97
C THR A 141 9.04 5.65 19.17
N SER A 142 9.76 4.56 19.43
CA SER A 142 10.81 4.54 20.46
C SER A 142 11.94 5.53 20.12
N ALA A 143 12.59 6.07 21.15
CA ALA A 143 13.67 7.04 20.98
C ALA A 143 14.80 6.52 20.09
N GLU A 144 15.13 5.23 20.24
CA GLU A 144 16.16 4.56 19.44
C GLU A 144 15.76 4.49 17.95
N MET A 145 14.53 4.05 17.67
CA MET A 145 14.05 3.94 16.29
C MET A 145 13.87 5.29 15.63
N LEU A 146 13.48 6.32 16.36
CA LEU A 146 13.42 7.68 15.83
C LEU A 146 14.80 8.18 15.39
N GLN A 147 15.86 7.88 16.14
CA GLN A 147 17.22 8.21 15.74
C GLN A 147 17.68 7.43 14.50
N ILE A 148 17.37 6.12 14.45
CA ILE A 148 17.66 5.28 13.28
C ILE A 148 16.92 5.81 12.06
N ASN A 149 15.62 6.09 12.18
CA ASN A 149 14.79 6.60 11.09
C ASN A 149 15.23 8.00 10.64
N ALA A 150 15.75 8.84 11.52
CA ALA A 150 16.32 10.15 11.17
C ALA A 150 17.50 10.04 10.19
N ARG A 151 18.26 8.93 10.28
CA ARG A 151 19.41 8.66 9.40
C ARG A 151 19.04 7.85 8.15
N ARG A 152 17.80 7.37 8.07
CA ARG A 152 17.34 6.53 6.97
C ARG A 152 17.31 7.31 5.65
N LYS A 153 17.91 6.74 4.62
CA LYS A 153 17.93 7.29 3.26
C LYS A 153 16.84 6.69 2.35
N SER A 154 15.97 5.84 2.91
CA SER A 154 14.91 5.22 2.12
C SER A 154 13.87 6.26 1.70
N PHE A 155 13.58 6.32 0.41
CA PHE A 155 12.57 7.22 -0.17
C PHE A 155 11.20 6.56 -0.27
N ILE A 156 11.18 5.24 -0.34
CA ILE A 156 9.97 4.43 -0.54
C ILE A 156 9.94 3.32 0.51
N LYS A 157 8.76 3.07 1.06
CA LYS A 157 8.46 1.84 1.80
C LYS A 157 7.61 0.95 0.92
N TYR A 158 8.02 -0.30 0.81
CA TYR A 158 7.27 -1.35 0.13
C TYR A 158 6.45 -2.14 1.14
N ALA A 159 5.36 -2.73 0.64
CA ALA A 159 4.50 -3.62 1.40
C ALA A 159 5.28 -4.83 1.92
N ASP A 160 5.02 -5.18 3.15
CA ASP A 160 5.38 -6.49 3.67
C ASP A 160 4.25 -7.51 3.42
N LEU A 161 4.44 -8.74 3.85
CA LEU A 161 3.45 -9.80 3.62
C LEU A 161 2.11 -9.49 4.30
N GLY A 162 2.14 -8.89 5.50
CA GLY A 162 0.92 -8.48 6.20
C GLY A 162 0.16 -7.40 5.45
N ASP A 163 0.87 -6.43 4.89
CA ASP A 163 0.30 -5.39 4.04
C ASP A 163 -0.38 -6.00 2.80
N ILE A 164 0.28 -6.98 2.16
CA ILE A 164 -0.25 -7.67 0.96
C ILE A 164 -1.52 -8.45 1.32
N VAL A 165 -1.50 -9.24 2.38
CA VAL A 165 -2.67 -9.99 2.88
C VAL A 165 -3.85 -9.04 3.10
N LYS A 166 -3.60 -7.91 3.74
CA LYS A 166 -4.60 -6.86 3.98
C LYS A 166 -5.15 -6.27 2.67
N MET A 167 -4.28 -5.92 1.74
CA MET A 167 -4.66 -5.36 0.44
C MET A 167 -5.47 -6.34 -0.41
N LEU A 168 -5.20 -7.64 -0.30
CA LEU A 168 -5.93 -8.71 -1.00
C LEU A 168 -7.27 -9.06 -0.33
N ASN A 169 -7.63 -8.39 0.75
CA ASN A 169 -8.83 -8.68 1.54
C ASN A 169 -8.90 -10.12 2.07
N LEU A 170 -7.74 -10.75 2.28
CA LEU A 170 -7.71 -12.10 2.81
C LEU A 170 -8.16 -12.09 4.27
N LYS A 171 -9.08 -13.00 4.61
CA LYS A 171 -9.56 -13.14 5.98
C LYS A 171 -8.47 -13.78 6.82
N THR A 172 -8.02 -13.08 7.84
CA THR A 172 -7.10 -13.63 8.85
C THR A 172 -7.83 -14.31 10.00
N GLY A 173 -9.08 -14.73 9.81
CA GLY A 173 -9.90 -15.39 10.80
C GLY A 173 -9.48 -16.83 11.16
N GLY A 174 -8.47 -17.34 10.50
CA GLY A 174 -7.72 -18.54 10.87
C GLY A 174 -6.35 -18.16 11.43
N ALA A 175 -5.49 -19.14 11.63
CA ALA A 175 -4.12 -18.88 12.00
C ALA A 175 -3.46 -17.96 10.96
N LEU A 176 -2.65 -17.01 11.39
CA LEU A 176 -1.85 -16.14 10.51
C LEU A 176 -1.12 -16.96 9.43
N GLN A 177 -0.77 -18.20 9.77
CA GLN A 177 -0.14 -19.15 8.85
C GLN A 177 -1.02 -19.51 7.65
N ASP A 178 -2.33 -19.64 7.82
CA ASP A 178 -3.23 -19.99 6.72
C ASP A 178 -3.34 -18.80 5.74
N ALA A 179 -3.44 -17.59 6.25
CA ALA A 179 -3.43 -16.38 5.42
C ALA A 179 -2.09 -16.18 4.70
N VAL A 180 -0.98 -16.51 5.37
CA VAL A 180 0.36 -16.51 4.76
C VAL A 180 0.46 -17.57 3.67
N ASN A 181 -0.02 -18.78 3.92
CA ASN A 181 -0.01 -19.88 2.95
C ASN A 181 -0.89 -19.54 1.74
N GLU A 182 -2.07 -18.96 1.95
CA GLU A 182 -2.95 -18.52 0.88
C GLU A 182 -2.30 -17.40 0.06
N ALA A 183 -1.72 -16.39 0.69
CA ALA A 183 -1.00 -15.33 0.01
C ALA A 183 0.22 -15.87 -0.76
N GLN A 184 0.94 -16.85 -0.20
CA GLN A 184 2.05 -17.51 -0.88
C GLN A 184 1.59 -18.35 -2.07
N SER A 185 0.45 -19.05 -1.99
CA SER A 185 -0.10 -19.79 -3.11
C SER A 185 -0.50 -18.85 -4.24
N LEU A 186 -1.19 -17.76 -3.92
CA LEU A 186 -1.54 -16.71 -4.88
C LEU A 186 -0.31 -16.09 -5.56
N VAL A 187 0.80 -15.97 -4.86
CA VAL A 187 2.08 -15.50 -5.41
C VAL A 187 2.76 -16.60 -6.23
N ARG A 188 2.67 -17.88 -5.84
CA ARG A 188 3.27 -19.03 -6.54
C ARG A 188 2.54 -19.38 -7.83
N ASP A 189 1.22 -19.38 -7.82
CA ASP A 189 0.40 -19.71 -9.01
C ASP A 189 0.61 -18.69 -10.15
N ASN A 190 1.23 -17.59 -9.85
CA ASN A 190 1.62 -16.57 -10.82
C ASN A 190 3.00 -16.76 -11.43
N SER A 191 3.49 -17.93 -11.41
CA SER A 191 4.54 -18.66 -12.14
C SER A 191 5.67 -17.89 -12.87
N THR A 192 5.79 -16.62 -12.75
CA THR A 192 7.00 -15.87 -13.07
C THR A 192 7.91 -15.68 -11.84
N VAL A 193 7.45 -16.17 -10.71
CA VAL A 193 8.21 -16.18 -9.47
C VAL A 193 8.93 -17.52 -9.38
N LYS A 194 10.19 -17.55 -9.76
CA LYS A 194 11.07 -18.64 -9.31
C LYS A 194 11.01 -18.65 -7.79
N ALA A 195 10.58 -19.78 -7.22
CA ALA A 195 10.54 -19.97 -5.78
C ALA A 195 11.89 -19.52 -5.20
N ILE A 196 11.84 -18.63 -4.23
CA ILE A 196 12.99 -18.36 -3.39
C ILE A 196 13.08 -19.60 -2.51
N GLU A 197 14.01 -20.50 -2.81
CA GLU A 197 14.41 -21.52 -1.86
C GLU A 197 15.08 -20.79 -0.70
N LEU A 198 14.45 -20.88 0.46
CA LEU A 198 15.00 -20.41 1.74
C LEU A 198 16.09 -21.37 2.22
#